data_66eef59ae8337a27dbeffbe794ecac04
#
_entry.id   66eef59ae8337a27dbeffbe794ecac04
#
_cell.length_a   1.000
_cell.length_b   1.000
_cell.length_c   1.000
_cell.angle_alpha   90.00
_cell.angle_beta   90.00
_cell.angle_gamma   90.00
#
_symmetry.space_group_name_H-M   'P 1'
#
loop_
_entity.id
_entity.type
_entity.pdbx_description
1 polymer ?
#
loop_
_entity_poly.entity_id
_entity_poly.type
_entity_poly.pdbx_seq_one_letter_code
_entity_poly.pdbx_strand_id
1 'polypeptide(L)'
;MEGTRITRHELKARWAFSEFRAERWKNEYAALCPEKIRAGEPFSELSPDEVNHLAWMLEQYRSGLVSDLNIAETYECQSWTKEQLGRTFTIVRMAPSRDKNIPFISFIACARFDEESDPRVQADRIPFDTPFVQTEPVIVRPYGHIPILIEGYLRSVLFMRSCNPDATILVWYPVLG
;
A
#
# COMPACT_ATOMS: atom_id res chain seq x y z
N MET A 1 8.07 14.66 -1.93
CA MET A 1 7.49 13.51 -2.66
C MET A 1 6.16 13.85 -3.34
N GLU A 2 5.31 14.69 -2.75
CA GLU A 2 4.09 15.19 -3.39
C GLU A 2 4.40 15.86 -4.75
N GLY A 3 3.58 15.59 -5.78
CA GLY A 3 3.79 16.05 -7.16
C GLY A 3 4.87 15.28 -7.93
N THR A 4 5.60 14.37 -7.29
CA THR A 4 6.57 13.51 -8.00
C THR A 4 5.83 12.54 -8.91
N ARG A 5 6.35 12.36 -10.12
CA ARG A 5 5.86 11.35 -11.07
C ARG A 5 6.88 10.25 -11.25
N ILE A 6 6.40 9.01 -11.30
CA ILE A 6 7.20 7.81 -11.52
C ILE A 6 6.56 6.94 -12.59
N THR A 7 7.35 6.10 -13.20
CA THR A 7 6.85 5.08 -14.13
C THR A 7 6.14 3.94 -13.37
N ARG A 8 5.25 3.22 -14.05
CA ARG A 8 4.68 1.98 -13.53
C ARG A 8 5.76 0.97 -13.11
N HIS A 9 6.85 0.91 -13.83
CA HIS A 9 7.97 0.03 -13.51
C HIS A 9 8.62 0.41 -12.17
N GLU A 10 8.90 1.68 -11.96
CA GLU A 10 9.43 2.17 -10.69
C GLU A 10 8.43 1.97 -9.53
N LEU A 11 7.12 2.16 -9.79
CA LEU A 11 6.08 1.90 -8.79
C LEU A 11 6.09 0.44 -8.34
N LYS A 12 6.25 -0.52 -9.26
CA LYS A 12 6.39 -1.94 -8.92
C LYS A 12 7.59 -2.19 -8.03
N ALA A 13 8.74 -1.60 -8.37
CA ALA A 13 9.95 -1.74 -7.58
C ALA A 13 9.79 -1.16 -6.17
N ARG A 14 9.16 0.01 -6.01
CA ARG A 14 8.86 0.62 -4.71
C ARG A 14 7.89 -0.23 -3.89
N TRP A 15 6.90 -0.83 -4.52
CA TRP A 15 6.00 -1.75 -3.85
C TRP A 15 6.76 -2.98 -3.32
N ALA A 16 7.55 -3.66 -4.16
CA ALA A 16 8.38 -4.77 -3.74
C ALA A 16 9.30 -4.37 -2.57
N PHE A 17 9.95 -3.22 -2.67
CA PHE A 17 10.80 -2.67 -1.63
C PHE A 17 10.08 -2.47 -0.29
N SER A 18 8.83 -1.96 -0.34
CA SER A 18 7.99 -1.80 0.84
C SER A 18 7.59 -3.14 1.47
N GLU A 19 7.17 -4.13 0.67
CA GLU A 19 6.84 -5.47 1.15
C GLU A 19 8.03 -6.17 1.79
N PHE A 20 9.19 -5.98 1.22
CA PHE A 20 10.44 -6.55 1.69
C PHE A 20 10.79 -6.15 3.11
N ARG A 21 10.50 -4.90 3.46
CA ARG A 21 10.74 -4.35 4.79
C ARG A 21 9.66 -4.71 5.78
N ALA A 22 8.53 -5.24 5.31
CA ALA A 22 7.48 -5.74 6.18
C ALA A 22 7.88 -7.11 6.75
N GLU A 23 7.88 -7.25 8.07
CA GLU A 23 8.26 -8.47 8.79
C GLU A 23 7.61 -9.74 8.19
N ARG A 24 6.38 -9.61 7.70
CA ARG A 24 5.58 -10.68 7.10
C ARG A 24 6.21 -11.30 5.85
N TRP A 25 6.92 -10.51 5.05
CA TRP A 25 7.42 -10.94 3.74
C TRP A 25 8.93 -11.14 3.70
N LYS A 26 9.60 -10.74 4.77
CA LYS A 26 11.06 -10.77 4.88
C LYS A 26 11.67 -12.13 4.58
N ASN A 27 11.05 -13.20 5.05
CA ASN A 27 11.56 -14.56 4.87
C ASN A 27 11.30 -15.10 3.46
N GLU A 28 10.15 -14.78 2.85
CA GLU A 28 9.79 -15.27 1.51
C GLU A 28 10.68 -14.66 0.42
N TYR A 29 11.03 -13.40 0.61
CA TYR A 29 11.84 -12.67 -0.38
C TYR A 29 13.34 -12.65 -0.06
N ALA A 30 13.76 -13.05 1.13
CA ALA A 30 15.13 -12.87 1.61
C ALA A 30 16.21 -13.46 0.69
N ALA A 31 15.93 -14.61 0.07
CA ALA A 31 16.87 -15.26 -0.84
C ALA A 31 17.03 -14.55 -2.18
N LEU A 32 16.05 -13.77 -2.58
CA LEU A 32 15.98 -13.08 -3.88
C LEU A 32 16.24 -11.58 -3.78
N CYS A 33 16.32 -11.06 -2.55
CA CYS A 33 16.48 -9.64 -2.30
C CYS A 33 17.87 -9.14 -2.64
N PRO A 34 18.00 -8.04 -3.34
CA PRO A 34 19.28 -7.34 -3.51
C PRO A 34 19.98 -7.09 -2.17
N GLU A 35 21.28 -7.27 -2.14
CA GLU A 35 22.09 -7.17 -0.91
C GLU A 35 21.95 -5.81 -0.23
N LYS A 36 21.90 -4.72 -1.00
CA LYS A 36 21.68 -3.36 -0.51
C LYS A 36 20.37 -3.20 0.26
N ILE A 37 19.29 -3.82 -0.22
CA ILE A 37 18.02 -3.80 0.49
C ILE A 37 18.12 -4.56 1.81
N ARG A 38 18.79 -5.71 1.81
CA ARG A 38 19.07 -6.48 3.02
C ARG A 38 19.93 -5.69 4.02
N ALA A 39 20.83 -4.87 3.52
CA ALA A 39 21.66 -3.97 4.32
C ALA A 39 20.86 -2.75 4.86
N GLY A 40 19.62 -2.53 4.42
CA GLY A 40 18.76 -1.45 4.90
C GLY A 40 18.94 -0.12 4.18
N GLU A 41 19.62 -0.11 3.03
CA GLU A 41 19.79 1.11 2.25
C GLU A 41 18.47 1.69 1.75
N PRO A 42 18.35 3.02 1.58
CA PRO A 42 17.15 3.64 1.06
C PRO A 42 16.96 3.33 -0.44
N PHE A 43 15.71 3.39 -0.91
CA PHE A 43 15.38 3.11 -2.32
C PHE A 43 16.19 3.98 -3.31
N SER A 44 16.50 5.22 -2.94
CA SER A 44 17.25 6.17 -3.77
C SER A 44 18.70 5.76 -4.05
N GLU A 45 19.24 4.84 -3.24
CA GLU A 45 20.61 4.35 -3.38
C GLU A 45 20.72 3.07 -4.21
N LEU A 46 19.57 2.55 -4.68
CA LEU A 46 19.53 1.36 -5.52
C LEU A 46 19.97 1.68 -6.95
N SER A 47 20.74 0.77 -7.52
CA SER A 47 21.10 0.83 -8.94
C SER A 47 19.88 0.49 -9.83
N PRO A 48 19.92 0.88 -11.12
CA PRO A 48 18.88 0.50 -12.08
C PRO A 48 18.63 -1.02 -12.15
N ASP A 49 19.67 -1.84 -12.03
CA ASP A 49 19.53 -3.29 -12.05
C ASP A 49 18.83 -3.83 -10.82
N GLU A 50 19.06 -3.24 -9.64
CA GLU A 50 18.38 -3.60 -8.40
C GLU A 50 16.89 -3.17 -8.47
N VAL A 51 16.60 -2.02 -9.04
CA VAL A 51 15.22 -1.57 -9.29
C VAL A 51 14.50 -2.50 -10.27
N ASN A 52 15.15 -2.88 -11.37
CA ASN A 52 14.60 -3.85 -12.32
C ASN A 52 14.33 -5.21 -11.66
N HIS A 53 15.25 -5.66 -10.82
CA HIS A 53 15.10 -6.92 -10.09
C HIS A 53 13.90 -6.89 -9.12
N LEU A 54 13.72 -5.80 -8.39
CA LEU A 54 12.58 -5.61 -7.50
C LEU A 54 11.24 -5.63 -8.25
N ALA A 55 11.17 -4.92 -9.38
CA ALA A 55 9.95 -4.91 -10.20
C ALA A 55 9.62 -6.31 -10.73
N TRP A 56 10.64 -7.06 -11.19
CA TRP A 56 10.49 -8.45 -11.61
C TRP A 56 10.01 -9.34 -10.45
N MET A 57 10.58 -9.20 -9.27
CA MET A 57 10.16 -9.97 -8.09
C MET A 57 8.68 -9.76 -7.78
N LEU A 58 8.20 -8.51 -7.79
CA LEU A 58 6.79 -8.22 -7.56
C LEU A 58 5.89 -8.93 -8.56
N GLU A 59 6.27 -8.94 -9.84
CA GLU A 59 5.52 -9.62 -10.90
C GLU A 59 5.41 -11.12 -10.67
N GLN A 60 6.46 -11.76 -10.15
CA GLN A 60 6.45 -13.20 -9.86
C GLN A 60 5.53 -13.53 -8.68
N TYR A 61 5.56 -12.73 -7.62
CA TYR A 61 4.88 -13.06 -6.36
C TYR A 61 3.49 -12.42 -6.22
N ARG A 62 3.19 -11.38 -7.01
CA ARG A 62 1.94 -10.60 -6.93
C ARG A 62 1.24 -10.42 -8.28
N SER A 63 1.47 -11.30 -9.22
CA SER A 63 0.96 -11.19 -10.61
C SER A 63 -0.52 -10.79 -10.70
N GLY A 64 -1.38 -11.36 -9.87
CA GLY A 64 -2.80 -11.05 -9.84
C GLY A 64 -3.16 -9.63 -9.39
N LEU A 65 -2.30 -8.98 -8.59
CA LEU A 65 -2.50 -7.58 -8.14
C LEU A 65 -1.75 -6.58 -9.01
N VAL A 66 -0.61 -6.99 -9.55
CA VAL A 66 0.22 -6.16 -10.42
C VAL A 66 -0.51 -5.79 -11.70
N SER A 67 -1.40 -6.67 -12.19
CA SER A 67 -2.25 -6.37 -13.36
C SER A 67 -3.14 -5.14 -13.14
N ASP A 68 -3.51 -4.83 -11.91
CA ASP A 68 -4.28 -3.64 -11.56
C ASP A 68 -3.51 -2.33 -11.79
N LEU A 69 -2.18 -2.38 -11.90
CA LEU A 69 -1.35 -1.23 -12.25
C LEU A 69 -1.29 -0.96 -13.77
N ASN A 70 -1.81 -1.84 -14.62
CA ASN A 70 -1.71 -1.70 -16.07
C ASN A 70 -2.62 -0.62 -16.66
N ILE A 71 -3.36 0.10 -15.83
CA ILE A 71 -4.26 1.18 -16.27
C ILE A 71 -3.53 2.48 -16.66
N ALA A 72 -2.27 2.64 -16.24
CA ALA A 72 -1.45 3.81 -16.57
C ALA A 72 0.03 3.45 -16.69
N GLU A 73 0.77 4.22 -17.48
CA GLU A 73 2.23 4.11 -17.57
C GLU A 73 2.94 4.98 -16.52
N THR A 74 2.24 6.01 -16.01
CA THR A 74 2.79 6.98 -15.07
C THR A 74 1.86 7.14 -13.88
N TYR A 75 2.46 7.28 -12.71
CA TYR A 75 1.78 7.53 -11.45
C TYR A 75 2.32 8.80 -10.81
N GLU A 76 1.44 9.57 -10.18
CA GLU A 76 1.77 10.79 -9.48
C GLU A 76 1.52 10.62 -7.97
N CYS A 77 2.44 11.14 -7.17
CA CYS A 77 2.28 11.16 -5.73
C CYS A 77 1.38 12.34 -5.34
N GLN A 78 0.23 12.04 -4.77
CA GLN A 78 -0.76 13.00 -4.32
C GLN A 78 -0.92 12.96 -2.80
N SER A 79 -1.29 14.08 -2.20
CA SER A 79 -1.64 14.19 -0.79
C SER A 79 -3.15 14.08 -0.62
N TRP A 80 -3.63 13.05 0.08
CA TRP A 80 -5.04 12.78 0.29
C TRP A 80 -5.46 13.00 1.74
N THR A 81 -6.64 13.59 1.92
CA THR A 81 -7.28 13.74 3.23
C THR A 81 -7.88 12.41 3.70
N LYS A 82 -8.27 12.37 4.98
CA LYS A 82 -9.02 11.23 5.53
C LYS A 82 -10.35 11.00 4.80
N GLU A 83 -11.03 12.07 4.39
CA GLU A 83 -12.28 11.95 3.65
C GLU A 83 -12.06 11.26 2.29
N GLN A 84 -11.04 11.66 1.56
CA GLN A 84 -10.71 11.05 0.26
C GLN A 84 -10.34 9.58 0.40
N LEU A 85 -9.43 9.26 1.35
CA LEU A 85 -9.04 7.87 1.59
C LEU A 85 -10.20 7.04 2.14
N GLY A 86 -11.01 7.60 3.02
CA GLY A 86 -12.14 6.92 3.65
C GLY A 86 -13.18 6.41 2.65
N ARG A 87 -13.29 7.06 1.50
CA ARG A 87 -14.17 6.66 0.39
C ARG A 87 -13.53 5.66 -0.57
N THR A 88 -12.33 5.17 -0.26
CA THR A 88 -11.63 4.18 -1.08
C THR A 88 -12.12 2.78 -0.73
N PHE A 89 -12.46 2.00 -1.74
CA PHE A 89 -12.77 0.58 -1.57
C PHE A 89 -11.52 -0.24 -1.29
N THR A 90 -11.63 -1.22 -0.41
CA THR A 90 -10.62 -2.27 -0.29
C THR A 90 -10.92 -3.42 -1.23
N ILE A 91 -9.90 -4.24 -1.51
CA ILE A 91 -10.12 -5.51 -2.19
C ILE A 91 -11.02 -6.38 -1.30
N VAL A 92 -12.09 -6.94 -1.89
CA VAL A 92 -13.14 -7.70 -1.19
C VAL A 92 -12.60 -8.78 -0.23
N ARG A 93 -11.50 -9.46 -0.60
CA ARG A 93 -10.82 -10.45 0.24
C ARG A 93 -10.20 -9.88 1.52
N MET A 94 -10.06 -8.55 1.60
CA MET A 94 -9.53 -7.83 2.76
C MET A 94 -10.64 -7.15 3.57
N ALA A 95 -11.91 -7.34 3.19
CA ALA A 95 -13.02 -6.82 3.97
C ALA A 95 -13.13 -7.58 5.31
N PRO A 96 -13.26 -6.89 6.44
CA PRO A 96 -13.24 -7.52 7.77
C PRO A 96 -14.45 -8.35 8.09
N SER A 97 -15.56 -8.13 7.40
CA SER A 97 -16.78 -8.87 7.62
C SER A 97 -17.08 -9.79 6.46
N ARG A 98 -17.79 -10.88 6.75
CA ARG A 98 -18.47 -11.68 5.73
C ARG A 98 -19.55 -10.86 5.01
N ASP A 99 -19.88 -9.69 5.53
CA ASP A 99 -20.78 -8.74 4.89
C ASP A 99 -20.02 -8.03 3.76
N LYS A 100 -20.23 -8.55 2.55
CA LYS A 100 -19.60 -8.08 1.31
C LYS A 100 -20.02 -6.65 0.92
N ASN A 101 -20.85 -5.99 1.71
CA ASN A 101 -21.52 -4.76 1.31
C ASN A 101 -20.80 -3.48 1.76
N ILE A 102 -19.75 -3.56 2.57
CA ILE A 102 -19.09 -2.35 3.10
C ILE A 102 -17.57 -2.44 2.97
N PRO A 103 -17.03 -2.21 1.77
CA PRO A 103 -15.60 -2.32 1.49
C PRO A 103 -14.82 -1.01 1.70
N PHE A 104 -15.40 0.02 2.32
CA PHE A 104 -14.72 1.31 2.51
C PHE A 104 -13.70 1.28 3.63
N ILE A 105 -12.55 1.93 3.42
CA ILE A 105 -11.49 2.03 4.42
C ILE A 105 -11.97 2.71 5.71
N SER A 106 -12.84 3.73 5.62
CA SER A 106 -13.41 4.41 6.79
C SER A 106 -14.15 3.44 7.71
N PHE A 107 -14.92 2.52 7.14
CA PHE A 107 -15.65 1.51 7.91
C PHE A 107 -14.69 0.50 8.54
N ILE A 108 -13.74 0.01 7.76
CA ILE A 108 -12.75 -0.98 8.23
C ILE A 108 -11.92 -0.42 9.38
N ALA A 109 -11.56 0.86 9.36
CA ALA A 109 -10.80 1.48 10.41
C ALA A 109 -11.54 1.52 11.77
N CYS A 110 -12.87 1.50 11.74
CA CYS A 110 -13.72 1.47 12.93
C CYS A 110 -14.13 0.06 13.36
N ALA A 111 -13.97 -0.95 12.50
CA ALA A 111 -14.36 -2.31 12.79
C ALA A 111 -13.37 -2.99 13.75
N ARG A 112 -13.89 -3.88 14.59
CA ARG A 112 -13.10 -4.84 15.34
C ARG A 112 -13.11 -6.17 14.60
N PHE A 113 -11.99 -6.88 14.61
CA PHE A 113 -11.83 -8.16 13.94
C PHE A 113 -11.71 -9.25 15.01
N ASP A 114 -12.66 -10.19 15.02
CA ASP A 114 -12.73 -11.23 16.02
C ASP A 114 -11.96 -12.52 15.66
N GLU A 115 -11.48 -12.62 14.41
CA GLU A 115 -10.79 -13.82 13.91
C GLU A 115 -9.28 -13.68 13.98
N GLU A 116 -8.63 -14.43 14.86
CA GLU A 116 -7.17 -14.42 15.07
C GLU A 116 -6.36 -14.80 13.81
N SER A 117 -6.93 -15.53 12.88
CA SER A 117 -6.28 -15.95 11.62
C SER A 117 -6.23 -14.86 10.55
N ASP A 118 -6.96 -13.74 10.74
CA ASP A 118 -6.98 -12.66 9.77
C ASP A 118 -5.76 -11.76 9.97
N PRO A 119 -4.91 -11.58 8.94
CA PRO A 119 -3.76 -10.67 9.05
C PRO A 119 -4.15 -9.23 9.40
N ARG A 120 -5.41 -8.88 9.27
CA ARG A 120 -5.99 -7.59 9.68
C ARG A 120 -6.11 -7.45 11.20
N VAL A 121 -6.16 -8.55 11.94
CA VAL A 121 -6.13 -8.57 13.41
C VAL A 121 -4.86 -7.92 13.95
N GLN A 122 -3.78 -7.92 13.18
CA GLN A 122 -2.57 -7.20 13.55
C GLN A 122 -2.82 -5.69 13.70
N ALA A 123 -3.76 -5.12 12.93
CA ALA A 123 -4.17 -3.73 13.10
C ALA A 123 -4.92 -3.50 14.43
N ASP A 124 -5.68 -4.48 14.90
CA ASP A 124 -6.42 -4.38 16.17
C ASP A 124 -5.51 -4.46 17.40
N ARG A 125 -4.35 -5.08 17.26
CA ARG A 125 -3.32 -5.12 18.31
C ARG A 125 -2.54 -3.83 18.43
N ILE A 126 -2.65 -2.93 17.46
CA ILE A 126 -2.00 -1.62 17.49
C ILE A 126 -2.93 -0.65 18.23
N PRO A 127 -2.47 -0.01 19.31
CA PRO A 127 -3.24 0.99 20.01
C PRO A 127 -3.77 2.08 19.09
N PHE A 128 -5.00 2.54 19.31
CA PHE A 128 -5.64 3.58 18.48
C PHE A 128 -4.90 4.92 18.49
N ASP A 129 -4.11 5.18 19.51
CA ASP A 129 -3.28 6.36 19.72
C ASP A 129 -1.87 6.22 19.13
N THR A 130 -1.57 5.09 18.48
CA THR A 130 -0.27 4.91 17.82
C THR A 130 -0.06 5.99 16.76
N PRO A 131 1.04 6.75 16.83
CA PRO A 131 1.32 7.77 15.83
C PRO A 131 1.41 7.16 14.44
N PHE A 132 0.68 7.74 13.50
CA PHE A 132 0.82 7.35 12.09
C PHE A 132 2.10 7.94 11.52
N VAL A 133 2.99 7.10 11.06
CA VAL A 133 4.20 7.47 10.32
C VAL A 133 4.14 6.81 8.96
N GLN A 134 4.14 7.62 7.91
CA GLN A 134 4.14 7.09 6.55
C GLN A 134 5.57 6.91 6.04
N THR A 135 5.95 5.68 5.75
CA THR A 135 7.24 5.32 5.17
C THR A 135 7.21 5.29 3.65
N GLU A 136 6.10 4.83 3.08
CA GLU A 136 5.86 4.77 1.63
C GLU A 136 4.41 5.16 1.31
N PRO A 137 4.14 5.79 0.15
CA PRO A 137 2.77 6.08 -0.27
C PRO A 137 1.96 4.80 -0.47
N VAL A 138 0.66 4.87 -0.22
CA VAL A 138 -0.28 3.80 -0.58
C VAL A 138 -0.56 3.84 -2.08
N ILE A 139 -1.01 2.73 -2.66
CA ILE A 139 -1.32 2.66 -4.09
C ILE A 139 -2.83 2.55 -4.26
N VAL A 140 -3.39 3.49 -5.02
CA VAL A 140 -4.82 3.56 -5.31
C VAL A 140 -5.01 3.69 -6.82
N ARG A 141 -6.05 3.06 -7.35
CA ARG A 141 -6.49 3.26 -8.74
C ARG A 141 -7.97 3.59 -8.83
N PRO A 142 -8.44 4.29 -9.87
CA PRO A 142 -9.86 4.46 -10.13
C PRO A 142 -10.52 3.15 -10.56
N TYR A 143 -11.78 2.99 -10.20
CA TYR A 143 -12.69 1.99 -10.73
C TYR A 143 -14.07 2.64 -10.92
N GLY A 144 -14.35 3.12 -12.13
CA GLY A 144 -15.46 4.02 -12.37
C GLY A 144 -15.30 5.31 -11.57
N HIS A 145 -16.27 5.62 -10.72
CA HIS A 145 -16.25 6.82 -9.86
C HIS A 145 -15.65 6.56 -8.46
N ILE A 146 -15.21 5.37 -8.17
CA ILE A 146 -14.76 4.96 -6.84
C ILE A 146 -13.30 4.55 -6.90
N PRO A 147 -12.44 5.08 -6.03
CA PRO A 147 -11.06 4.62 -5.94
C PRO A 147 -10.99 3.25 -5.24
N ILE A 148 -10.05 2.41 -5.68
CA ILE A 148 -9.74 1.11 -5.07
C ILE A 148 -8.32 1.12 -4.54
N LEU A 149 -8.15 0.72 -3.29
CA LEU A 149 -6.86 0.51 -2.67
C LEU A 149 -6.24 -0.79 -3.18
N ILE A 150 -5.08 -0.69 -3.80
CA ILE A 150 -4.30 -1.82 -4.31
C ILE A 150 -3.28 -2.29 -3.29
N GLU A 151 -2.58 -1.33 -2.65
CA GLU A 151 -1.55 -1.62 -1.65
C GLU A 151 -1.56 -0.56 -0.53
N GLY A 152 -1.10 -0.95 0.67
CA GLY A 152 -1.03 -0.07 1.82
C GLY A 152 -2.24 -0.17 2.75
N TYR A 153 -2.90 -1.33 2.81
CA TYR A 153 -4.08 -1.55 3.64
C TYR A 153 -3.85 -1.17 5.11
N LEU A 154 -2.81 -1.72 5.74
CA LEU A 154 -2.52 -1.45 7.14
C LEU A 154 -2.19 0.03 7.38
N ARG A 155 -1.39 0.64 6.51
CA ARG A 155 -1.09 2.09 6.56
C ARG A 155 -2.34 2.94 6.46
N SER A 156 -3.26 2.57 5.57
CA SER A 156 -4.55 3.26 5.39
C SER A 156 -5.42 3.17 6.64
N VAL A 157 -5.51 1.99 7.27
CA VAL A 157 -6.27 1.80 8.52
C VAL A 157 -5.66 2.63 9.65
N LEU A 158 -4.35 2.58 9.84
CA LEU A 158 -3.65 3.35 10.88
C LEU A 158 -3.82 4.86 10.67
N PHE A 159 -3.74 5.32 9.42
CA PHE A 159 -3.98 6.72 9.09
C PHE A 159 -5.40 7.15 9.45
N MET A 160 -6.41 6.35 9.10
CA MET A 160 -7.81 6.63 9.44
C MET A 160 -8.03 6.69 10.96
N ARG A 161 -7.34 5.86 11.72
CA ARG A 161 -7.39 5.82 13.19
C ARG A 161 -6.64 6.96 13.87
N SER A 162 -5.70 7.62 13.18
CA SER A 162 -4.91 8.71 13.77
C SER A 162 -5.82 9.84 14.26
N CYS A 163 -5.47 10.46 15.39
CA CYS A 163 -6.28 11.51 16.03
C CYS A 163 -6.23 12.87 15.30
N ASN A 164 -5.29 13.07 14.38
CA ASN A 164 -5.16 14.35 13.67
C ASN A 164 -6.14 14.42 12.49
N PRO A 165 -7.19 15.27 12.54
CA PRO A 165 -8.17 15.40 11.45
C PRO A 165 -7.58 16.04 10.19
N ASP A 166 -6.55 16.89 10.35
CA ASP A 166 -5.92 17.63 9.25
C ASP A 166 -4.75 16.86 8.62
N ALA A 167 -4.46 15.66 9.13
CA ALA A 167 -3.41 14.82 8.55
C ALA A 167 -3.74 14.44 7.11
N THR A 168 -2.69 14.31 6.31
CA THR A 168 -2.78 13.79 4.95
C THR A 168 -1.94 12.53 4.81
N ILE A 169 -2.28 11.71 3.84
CA ILE A 169 -1.55 10.51 3.44
C ILE A 169 -1.09 10.63 2.00
N LEU A 170 0.13 10.21 1.72
CA LEU A 170 0.64 10.18 0.35
C LEU A 170 0.12 8.95 -0.38
N VAL A 171 -0.31 9.16 -1.61
CA VAL A 171 -0.96 8.17 -2.46
C VAL A 171 -0.33 8.20 -3.84
N TRP A 172 0.09 7.04 -4.36
CA TRP A 172 0.36 6.87 -5.78
C TRP A 172 -0.95 6.69 -6.53
N TYR A 173 -1.25 7.64 -7.42
CA TYR A 173 -2.46 7.64 -8.22
C TYR A 173 -2.11 7.69 -9.71
N PRO A 174 -2.78 6.91 -10.58
CA PRO A 174 -2.46 6.86 -11.99
C PRO A 174 -2.75 8.20 -12.70
N VAL A 175 -1.84 8.60 -13.58
CA VAL A 175 -2.04 9.72 -14.50
C VAL A 175 -2.74 9.16 -15.75
N LEU A 176 -4.04 9.41 -15.84
CA LEU A 176 -4.84 8.99 -16.98
C LEU A 176 -4.73 10.06 -18.06
N GLY A 177 -4.42 9.64 -19.28
CA GLY A 177 -4.37 10.51 -20.47
C GLY A 177 -5.75 10.95 -20.96
#